data_cf204793d4928a39f6a7db35cc94703c
#
_entry.id   cf204793d4928a39f6a7db35cc94703c
#
_cell.length_a   1.000
_cell.length_b   1.000
_cell.length_c   1.000
_cell.angle_alpha   90.00
_cell.angle_beta   90.00
_cell.angle_gamma   90.00
#
_symmetry.space_group_name_H-M   'P 1'
#
loop_
_entity.id
_entity.type
_entity.pdbx_description
1 polymer ?
#
loop_
_entity_poly.entity_id
_entity_poly.type
_entity_poly.pdbx_seq_one_letter_code
_entity_poly.pdbx_strand_id
1 'polypeptide(L)'
;MEIQVLDKETVDRIAAGEVVERPASVVKELAENALDAGASRIDVGVQGGGLESIRVTDNGSGIPSAEVELAFQRHATSKIESFGDLENIVSLGFRGEALPSIAAVAEIEVTTCAEGEAAGTFISLDGGRVNARESQARPRGTTVVVKGLFRRVPARLKFLKMTVTENQHIAEVVSQYALAYPEVAFTLEVDGREKLKTSGSGRLLDSIIDVYGTETASRMLEVMSAAAGWSSGQEGAAIGVAGMVGTPGEARAGRGNMSFFVNRRWVNSRLLARAVEEAYHGLLMVGKHPVAVLNITVPPADVDVNIHPAKSEVKFRSEPDVFRAVQRAVRQALMAQLPAPRIEEVAAPYAPVRSPEASFLEISPGTGEGSLSPPMGAPPLLVSLPVLRVVGQVMGSYIVAEGPDGIYIIDQHAAHERIRYEKVRRQQEERRPEVQGLLEPVAFEVTPRQDIVMRSCLADLAGFGFAIEPFGERAYLVRAVPAIMAGEGWGAMLRELLEELAGEARAGWGEKMLASIACHGAIKAGQTLSDDEMRELVRQLEKTASPHTCPHGRPTIIHLTRARLEREFGRT
;
A
#
# COMPACT_ATOMS: atom_id res chain seq x y z
N MET A 1 13.27 26.34 -35.59
CA MET A 1 12.64 27.10 -34.50
C MET A 1 13.73 27.95 -33.88
N GLU A 2 13.51 29.23 -33.69
CA GLU A 2 14.47 30.10 -32.99
C GLU A 2 14.39 29.88 -31.49
N ILE A 3 15.51 29.90 -30.79
CA ILE A 3 15.57 29.86 -29.33
C ILE A 3 15.07 31.19 -28.79
N GLN A 4 14.04 31.17 -27.93
CA GLN A 4 13.49 32.39 -27.33
C GLN A 4 13.52 32.27 -25.81
N VAL A 5 13.71 33.39 -25.12
CA VAL A 5 13.57 33.47 -23.65
C VAL A 5 12.08 33.53 -23.33
N LEU A 6 11.60 32.58 -22.52
CA LEU A 6 10.20 32.54 -22.08
C LEU A 6 9.91 33.72 -21.14
N ASP A 7 8.67 34.22 -21.20
CA ASP A 7 8.20 35.20 -20.23
C ASP A 7 8.12 34.62 -18.81
N LYS A 8 8.21 35.48 -17.80
CA LYS A 8 8.25 35.09 -16.38
C LYS A 8 7.05 34.23 -15.97
N GLU A 9 5.84 34.57 -16.47
CA GLU A 9 4.61 33.85 -16.11
C GLU A 9 4.63 32.42 -16.65
N THR A 10 5.13 32.23 -17.89
CA THR A 10 5.30 30.88 -18.48
C THR A 10 6.36 30.07 -17.73
N VAL A 11 7.50 30.68 -17.39
CA VAL A 11 8.54 30.01 -16.58
C VAL A 11 8.01 29.60 -15.22
N ASP A 12 7.25 30.49 -14.56
CA ASP A 12 6.65 30.23 -13.25
C ASP A 12 5.66 29.08 -13.29
N ARG A 13 4.85 28.97 -14.35
CA ARG A 13 3.91 27.86 -14.55
C ARG A 13 4.59 26.53 -14.87
N ILE A 14 5.69 26.53 -15.62
CA ILE A 14 6.47 25.31 -15.90
C ILE A 14 7.10 24.80 -14.61
N ALA A 15 7.81 25.66 -13.88
CA ALA A 15 8.47 25.27 -12.64
C ALA A 15 7.46 24.89 -11.53
N ALA A 16 6.34 25.62 -11.41
CA ALA A 16 5.23 25.21 -10.51
C ALA A 16 4.73 23.81 -10.85
N GLY A 17 4.80 23.46 -12.12
CA GLY A 17 4.45 22.16 -12.63
C GLY A 17 5.35 21.02 -12.14
N GLU A 18 6.59 21.26 -11.85
CA GLU A 18 7.53 20.25 -11.33
C GLU A 18 7.37 20.06 -9.80
N VAL A 19 6.92 21.09 -9.09
CA VAL A 19 6.73 21.07 -7.63
C VAL A 19 5.33 20.58 -7.25
N VAL A 20 4.28 21.05 -7.96
CA VAL A 20 2.89 20.72 -7.69
C VAL A 20 2.33 19.80 -8.78
N GLU A 21 2.44 18.51 -8.60
CA GLU A 21 1.95 17.51 -9.56
C GLU A 21 0.45 17.21 -9.39
N ARG A 22 -0.04 17.19 -8.15
CA ARG A 22 -1.39 16.79 -7.76
C ARG A 22 -1.85 17.46 -6.46
N PRO A 23 -3.15 17.40 -6.10
CA PRO A 23 -3.65 17.93 -4.84
C PRO A 23 -2.92 17.42 -3.59
N ALA A 24 -2.58 16.13 -3.54
CA ALA A 24 -1.83 15.56 -2.43
C ALA A 24 -0.43 16.19 -2.25
N SER A 25 0.22 16.69 -3.33
CA SER A 25 1.49 17.41 -3.22
C SER A 25 1.32 18.75 -2.51
N VAL A 26 0.19 19.44 -2.73
CA VAL A 26 -0.14 20.70 -2.03
C VAL A 26 -0.33 20.43 -0.54
N VAL A 27 -1.14 19.41 -0.19
CA VAL A 27 -1.37 19.03 1.22
C VAL A 27 -0.05 18.66 1.89
N LYS A 28 0.83 17.92 1.20
CA LYS A 28 2.15 17.55 1.69
C LYS A 28 2.99 18.78 2.04
N GLU A 29 3.19 19.70 1.09
CA GLU A 29 4.02 20.88 1.31
C GLU A 29 3.46 21.79 2.42
N LEU A 30 2.13 21.96 2.49
CA LEU A 30 1.50 22.78 3.53
C LEU A 30 1.60 22.12 4.91
N ALA A 31 1.44 20.79 5.01
CA ALA A 31 1.63 20.06 6.25
C ALA A 31 3.10 20.07 6.70
N GLU A 32 4.07 19.92 5.78
CA GLU A 32 5.49 20.08 6.09
C GLU A 32 5.82 21.47 6.63
N ASN A 33 5.22 22.52 6.05
CA ASN A 33 5.41 23.88 6.55
C ASN A 33 4.82 24.07 7.96
N ALA A 34 3.67 23.48 8.24
CA ALA A 34 3.05 23.52 9.56
C ALA A 34 3.91 22.79 10.62
N LEU A 35 4.46 21.60 10.25
CA LEU A 35 5.39 20.85 11.11
C LEU A 35 6.68 21.63 11.37
N ASP A 36 7.28 22.22 10.35
CA ASP A 36 8.48 23.06 10.47
C ASP A 36 8.22 24.32 11.33
N ALA A 37 6.95 24.82 11.33
CA ALA A 37 6.52 25.91 12.22
C ALA A 37 6.26 25.47 13.67
N GLY A 38 6.52 24.20 14.01
CA GLY A 38 6.34 23.65 15.36
C GLY A 38 4.87 23.51 15.77
N ALA A 39 3.98 23.27 14.82
CA ALA A 39 2.58 23.04 15.12
C ALA A 39 2.38 21.77 15.95
N SER A 40 1.53 21.84 16.97
CA SER A 40 1.03 20.68 17.74
C SER A 40 -0.33 20.19 17.26
N ARG A 41 -0.97 20.94 16.36
CA ARG A 41 -2.25 20.58 15.73
C ARG A 41 -2.29 21.07 14.29
N ILE A 42 -2.71 20.18 13.39
CA ILE A 42 -2.86 20.44 11.94
C ILE A 42 -4.22 19.91 11.49
N ASP A 43 -5.09 20.80 11.01
CA ASP A 43 -6.41 20.46 10.47
C ASP A 43 -6.40 20.63 8.94
N VAL A 44 -6.71 19.56 8.22
CA VAL A 44 -6.75 19.51 6.74
C VAL A 44 -8.19 19.32 6.28
N GLY A 45 -8.72 20.26 5.51
CA GLY A 45 -10.03 20.18 4.88
C GLY A 45 -9.91 20.14 3.36
N VAL A 46 -10.63 19.24 2.69
CA VAL A 46 -10.55 19.02 1.25
C VAL A 46 -11.94 18.93 0.63
N GLN A 47 -12.14 19.55 -0.53
CA GLN A 47 -13.36 19.46 -1.31
C GLN A 47 -13.05 19.15 -2.76
N GLY A 48 -13.90 18.30 -3.39
CA GLY A 48 -13.79 17.96 -4.80
C GLY A 48 -12.44 17.31 -5.18
N GLY A 49 -11.87 16.45 -4.30
CA GLY A 49 -10.56 15.85 -4.54
C GLY A 49 -9.38 16.82 -4.42
N GLY A 50 -9.60 17.98 -3.77
CA GLY A 50 -8.62 19.06 -3.64
C GLY A 50 -8.54 19.98 -4.85
N LEU A 51 -9.41 19.81 -5.84
CA LEU A 51 -9.49 20.71 -7.00
C LEU A 51 -10.35 21.94 -6.71
N GLU A 52 -11.42 21.78 -5.94
CA GLU A 52 -12.29 22.88 -5.53
C GLU A 52 -11.64 23.68 -4.41
N SER A 53 -11.27 23.01 -3.31
CA SER A 53 -10.55 23.66 -2.23
C SER A 53 -9.70 22.68 -1.43
N ILE A 54 -8.53 23.18 -0.95
CA ILE A 54 -7.69 22.58 0.08
C ILE A 54 -7.48 23.62 1.17
N ARG A 55 -7.79 23.29 2.42
CA ARG A 55 -7.56 24.15 3.58
C ARG A 55 -6.64 23.41 4.55
N VAL A 56 -5.53 24.03 4.92
CA VAL A 56 -4.65 23.56 5.98
C VAL A 56 -4.55 24.62 7.05
N THR A 57 -4.87 24.26 8.27
CA THR A 57 -4.84 25.14 9.45
C THR A 57 -3.91 24.54 10.48
N ASP A 58 -2.99 25.35 11.00
CA ASP A 58 -2.06 24.99 12.06
C ASP A 58 -2.08 26.00 13.22
N ASN A 59 -1.52 25.60 14.34
CA ASN A 59 -1.28 26.42 15.53
C ASN A 59 0.21 26.68 15.78
N GLY A 60 1.04 26.63 14.73
CA GLY A 60 2.48 26.85 14.81
C GLY A 60 2.88 28.28 15.09
N SER A 61 4.14 28.64 14.79
CA SER A 61 4.69 29.99 15.07
C SER A 61 3.98 31.12 14.33
N GLY A 62 3.28 30.84 13.23
CA GLY A 62 2.74 31.83 12.31
C GLY A 62 3.83 32.48 11.45
N ILE A 63 3.42 33.41 10.57
CA ILE A 63 4.30 34.21 9.72
C ILE A 63 4.14 35.67 10.14
N PRO A 64 5.25 36.39 10.49
CA PRO A 64 5.20 37.81 10.82
C PRO A 64 4.56 38.64 9.71
N SER A 65 3.74 39.61 10.07
CA SER A 65 2.99 40.44 9.10
C SER A 65 3.91 41.10 8.06
N ALA A 66 5.12 41.49 8.45
CA ALA A 66 6.11 42.06 7.54
C ALA A 66 6.65 41.06 6.49
N GLU A 67 6.60 39.75 6.77
CA GLU A 67 7.19 38.71 5.96
C GLU A 67 6.17 37.93 5.11
N VAL A 68 4.87 38.14 5.31
CA VAL A 68 3.81 37.37 4.63
C VAL A 68 3.91 37.45 3.11
N GLU A 69 4.19 38.64 2.54
CA GLU A 69 4.38 38.80 1.09
C GLU A 69 5.70 38.17 0.61
N LEU A 70 6.75 38.22 1.43
CA LEU A 70 8.05 37.64 1.14
C LEU A 70 7.96 36.12 1.01
N ALA A 71 7.09 35.46 1.80
CA ALA A 71 6.87 34.01 1.75
C ALA A 71 6.35 33.53 0.37
N PHE A 72 5.83 34.41 -0.47
CA PHE A 72 5.40 34.10 -1.84
C PHE A 72 6.43 34.48 -2.91
N GLN A 73 7.60 34.96 -2.53
CA GLN A 73 8.70 35.17 -3.46
C GLN A 73 9.52 33.86 -3.62
N ARG A 74 9.97 33.61 -4.85
CA ARG A 74 10.83 32.46 -5.12
C ARG A 74 12.15 32.59 -4.38
N HIS A 75 12.64 31.45 -3.88
CA HIS A 75 13.90 31.35 -3.13
C HIS A 75 13.88 32.09 -1.78
N ALA A 76 12.72 32.57 -1.32
CA ALA A 76 12.57 33.11 0.00
C ALA A 76 12.31 31.96 0.99
N THR A 77 13.20 31.79 1.95
CA THR A 77 13.12 30.74 2.99
C THR A 77 13.74 31.25 4.29
N SER A 78 13.14 30.85 5.41
CA SER A 78 13.69 31.06 6.76
C SER A 78 14.47 29.86 7.28
N LYS A 79 14.63 28.80 6.46
CA LYS A 79 15.05 27.46 6.91
C LYS A 79 16.52 27.15 6.62
N ILE A 80 17.15 27.87 5.69
CA ILE A 80 18.56 27.76 5.31
C ILE A 80 19.10 29.17 5.05
N GLU A 81 20.34 29.44 5.47
CA GLU A 81 21.01 30.74 5.28
C GLU A 81 22.26 30.59 4.40
N SER A 82 22.89 29.43 4.40
CA SER A 82 24.16 29.17 3.75
C SER A 82 24.18 27.85 2.98
N PHE A 83 25.17 27.72 2.09
CA PHE A 83 25.44 26.47 1.37
C PHE A 83 25.76 25.30 2.32
N GLY A 84 26.40 25.57 3.46
CA GLY A 84 26.73 24.56 4.47
C GLY A 84 25.47 23.93 5.12
N ASP A 85 24.35 24.65 5.17
CA ASP A 85 23.10 24.15 5.72
C ASP A 85 22.47 23.06 4.83
N LEU A 86 22.84 23.05 3.53
CA LEU A 86 22.39 22.00 2.61
C LEU A 86 23.00 20.62 2.91
N GLU A 87 24.13 20.57 3.62
CA GLU A 87 24.76 19.31 4.06
C GLU A 87 24.09 18.75 5.33
N ASN A 88 23.37 19.61 6.08
CA ASN A 88 22.74 19.26 7.34
C ASN A 88 21.26 19.70 7.40
N ILE A 89 20.44 19.25 6.44
CA ILE A 89 19.02 19.63 6.36
C ILE A 89 18.24 18.94 7.47
N VAL A 90 17.78 19.74 8.43
CA VAL A 90 16.92 19.28 9.54
C VAL A 90 15.44 19.54 9.25
N SER A 91 15.11 20.64 8.54
CA SER A 91 13.73 20.98 8.17
C SER A 91 13.18 20.11 7.05
N LEU A 92 11.86 19.90 7.01
CA LEU A 92 11.18 19.16 5.95
C LEU A 92 11.17 19.93 4.62
N GLY A 93 10.93 21.25 4.66
CA GLY A 93 11.04 22.15 3.52
C GLY A 93 12.27 23.03 3.62
N PHE A 94 12.91 23.38 2.49
CA PHE A 94 14.09 24.28 2.48
C PHE A 94 14.26 25.13 1.22
N ARG A 95 13.56 24.81 0.10
CA ARG A 95 13.80 25.43 -1.21
C ARG A 95 13.17 26.80 -1.40
N GLY A 96 12.19 27.21 -0.58
CA GLY A 96 11.44 28.46 -0.74
C GLY A 96 10.63 28.53 -2.04
N GLU A 97 10.13 27.40 -2.55
CA GLU A 97 9.44 27.31 -3.83
C GLU A 97 8.00 26.79 -3.72
N ALA A 98 7.59 26.23 -2.59
CA ALA A 98 6.28 25.59 -2.42
C ALA A 98 5.13 26.61 -2.54
N LEU A 99 5.10 27.64 -1.69
CA LEU A 99 4.05 28.66 -1.70
C LEU A 99 3.99 29.44 -3.02
N PRO A 100 5.12 29.93 -3.60
CA PRO A 100 5.12 30.56 -4.92
C PRO A 100 4.58 29.64 -6.02
N SER A 101 4.93 28.36 -6.00
CA SER A 101 4.48 27.39 -7.00
C SER A 101 2.98 27.12 -6.91
N ILE A 102 2.44 26.98 -5.70
CA ILE A 102 0.99 26.82 -5.49
C ILE A 102 0.25 28.09 -5.96
N ALA A 103 0.77 29.29 -5.60
CA ALA A 103 0.17 30.58 -6.00
C ALA A 103 0.14 30.79 -7.52
N ALA A 104 1.10 30.23 -8.27
CA ALA A 104 1.13 30.32 -9.73
C ALA A 104 0.02 29.51 -10.42
N VAL A 105 -0.48 28.43 -9.78
CA VAL A 105 -1.46 27.49 -10.39
C VAL A 105 -2.83 27.49 -9.73
N ALA A 106 -3.02 28.27 -8.66
CA ALA A 106 -4.27 28.34 -7.89
C ALA A 106 -4.51 29.76 -7.34
N GLU A 107 -5.68 29.98 -6.79
CA GLU A 107 -5.98 31.10 -5.90
C GLU A 107 -5.65 30.69 -4.47
N ILE A 108 -4.91 31.54 -3.74
CA ILE A 108 -4.51 31.28 -2.35
C ILE A 108 -5.00 32.39 -1.44
N GLU A 109 -5.59 32.00 -0.32
CA GLU A 109 -5.88 32.85 0.82
C GLU A 109 -5.06 32.38 2.01
N VAL A 110 -4.34 33.30 2.65
CA VAL A 110 -3.58 33.00 3.87
C VAL A 110 -4.02 33.93 4.97
N THR A 111 -4.36 33.36 6.11
CA THR A 111 -4.54 34.10 7.35
C THR A 111 -3.51 33.59 8.36
N THR A 112 -2.64 34.45 8.84
CA THR A 112 -1.56 34.08 9.76
C THR A 112 -1.44 35.10 10.89
N CYS A 113 -0.97 34.65 12.05
CA CYS A 113 -0.68 35.48 13.19
C CYS A 113 0.57 34.92 13.89
N ALA A 114 1.63 35.71 13.93
CA ALA A 114 2.86 35.34 14.64
C ALA A 114 2.74 35.64 16.14
N GLU A 115 3.63 35.01 16.91
CA GLU A 115 3.70 35.25 18.36
C GLU A 115 4.06 36.71 18.67
N GLY A 116 3.29 37.34 19.55
CA GLY A 116 3.48 38.75 19.95
C GLY A 116 2.74 39.77 19.06
N GLU A 117 2.10 39.34 17.95
CA GLU A 117 1.26 40.23 17.15
C GLU A 117 -0.15 40.38 17.75
N ALA A 118 -0.66 41.62 17.76
CA ALA A 118 -1.99 41.93 18.32
C ALA A 118 -3.15 41.47 17.41
N ALA A 119 -2.89 41.32 16.10
CA ALA A 119 -3.85 40.87 15.11
C ALA A 119 -3.14 40.12 14.00
N GLY A 120 -3.82 39.15 13.40
CA GLY A 120 -3.32 38.41 12.25
C GLY A 120 -3.39 39.21 10.96
N THR A 121 -2.70 38.74 9.95
CA THR A 121 -2.69 39.26 8.59
C THR A 121 -3.40 38.29 7.66
N PHE A 122 -4.39 38.80 6.94
CA PHE A 122 -4.99 38.12 5.78
C PHE A 122 -4.36 38.61 4.51
N ILE A 123 -4.02 37.70 3.59
CA ILE A 123 -3.57 38.00 2.24
C ILE A 123 -4.25 37.05 1.25
N SER A 124 -4.68 37.60 0.13
CA SER A 124 -5.22 36.83 -1.01
C SER A 124 -4.39 37.08 -2.24
N LEU A 125 -4.03 35.97 -2.92
CA LEU A 125 -3.26 36.00 -4.18
C LEU A 125 -4.01 35.21 -5.26
N ASP A 126 -3.97 35.72 -6.48
CA ASP A 126 -4.46 35.01 -7.67
C ASP A 126 -3.39 35.06 -8.77
N GLY A 127 -2.89 33.89 -9.18
CA GLY A 127 -1.79 33.76 -10.15
C GLY A 127 -0.49 34.43 -9.67
N GLY A 128 -0.19 34.36 -8.38
CA GLY A 128 0.99 34.94 -7.77
C GLY A 128 0.96 36.46 -7.56
N ARG A 129 -0.16 37.11 -7.84
CA ARG A 129 -0.36 38.54 -7.59
C ARG A 129 -1.22 38.77 -6.37
N VAL A 130 -0.80 39.65 -5.50
CA VAL A 130 -1.57 40.04 -4.31
C VAL A 130 -2.80 40.83 -4.73
N ASN A 131 -3.98 40.36 -4.37
CA ASN A 131 -5.27 41.02 -4.64
C ASN A 131 -5.76 41.80 -3.43
N ALA A 132 -5.57 41.26 -2.21
CA ALA A 132 -5.99 41.90 -0.97
C ALA A 132 -5.01 41.63 0.15
N ARG A 133 -4.88 42.58 1.05
CA ARG A 133 -4.15 42.43 2.31
C ARG A 133 -4.88 43.20 3.39
N GLU A 134 -5.26 42.51 4.45
CA GLU A 134 -6.10 43.05 5.53
C GLU A 134 -5.62 42.55 6.89
N SER A 135 -5.97 43.30 7.95
CA SER A 135 -5.79 42.84 9.33
C SER A 135 -7.02 42.03 9.74
N GLN A 136 -6.82 40.84 10.29
CA GLN A 136 -7.91 39.95 10.69
C GLN A 136 -7.63 39.36 12.08
N ALA A 137 -8.67 39.30 12.93
CA ALA A 137 -8.54 38.64 14.22
C ALA A 137 -8.34 37.14 14.05
N ARG A 138 -7.25 36.63 14.62
CA ARG A 138 -6.89 35.22 14.59
C ARG A 138 -5.98 34.86 15.77
N PRO A 139 -6.11 33.65 16.37
CA PRO A 139 -5.10 33.12 17.28
C PRO A 139 -3.80 32.80 16.54
N ARG A 140 -2.71 32.61 17.25
CA ARG A 140 -1.40 32.21 16.72
C ARG A 140 -1.52 31.00 15.77
N GLY A 141 -0.76 31.01 14.68
CA GLY A 141 -0.68 29.94 13.68
C GLY A 141 -1.02 30.43 12.27
N THR A 142 -1.19 29.51 11.31
CA THR A 142 -1.47 29.82 9.90
C THR A 142 -2.65 29.01 9.38
N THR A 143 -3.50 29.62 8.56
CA THR A 143 -4.48 28.93 7.70
C THR A 143 -4.18 29.29 6.27
N VAL A 144 -3.97 28.29 5.46
CA VAL A 144 -3.81 28.41 4.01
C VAL A 144 -5.01 27.76 3.34
N VAL A 145 -5.69 28.49 2.47
CA VAL A 145 -6.80 27.99 1.64
C VAL A 145 -6.39 28.12 0.18
N VAL A 146 -6.34 27.00 -0.53
CA VAL A 146 -6.04 26.91 -1.95
C VAL A 146 -7.32 26.59 -2.69
N LYS A 147 -7.72 27.43 -3.67
CA LYS A 147 -8.96 27.30 -4.43
C LYS A 147 -8.69 27.16 -5.91
N GLY A 148 -9.47 26.32 -6.60
CA GLY A 148 -9.41 26.17 -8.04
C GLY A 148 -8.06 25.70 -8.55
N LEU A 149 -7.45 24.71 -7.90
CA LEU A 149 -6.14 24.16 -8.26
C LEU A 149 -6.12 23.72 -9.73
N PHE A 150 -5.10 24.14 -10.47
CA PHE A 150 -4.90 23.90 -11.91
C PHE A 150 -5.92 24.55 -12.85
N ARG A 151 -6.83 25.43 -12.36
CA ARG A 151 -7.77 26.16 -13.23
C ARG A 151 -7.05 26.90 -14.36
N ARG A 152 -5.83 27.40 -14.09
CA ARG A 152 -4.98 28.12 -15.05
C ARG A 152 -4.07 27.21 -15.89
N VAL A 153 -4.07 25.91 -15.64
CA VAL A 153 -3.22 24.91 -16.33
C VAL A 153 -4.09 23.72 -16.77
N PRO A 154 -5.02 23.92 -17.77
CA PRO A 154 -5.99 22.88 -18.14
C PRO A 154 -5.38 21.58 -18.62
N ALA A 155 -4.16 21.62 -19.16
CA ALA A 155 -3.43 20.44 -19.57
C ALA A 155 -3.21 19.46 -18.39
N ARG A 156 -2.96 19.96 -17.17
CA ARG A 156 -2.80 19.13 -15.98
C ARG A 156 -4.08 18.47 -15.50
N LEU A 157 -5.20 19.15 -15.60
CA LEU A 157 -6.49 18.56 -15.22
C LEU A 157 -6.77 17.26 -15.98
N LYS A 158 -6.25 17.12 -17.22
CA LYS A 158 -6.41 15.90 -18.02
C LYS A 158 -5.61 14.71 -17.51
N PHE A 159 -4.56 14.93 -16.71
CA PHE A 159 -3.70 13.88 -16.15
C PHE A 159 -4.07 13.49 -14.72
N LEU A 160 -4.98 14.23 -14.09
CA LEU A 160 -5.47 13.88 -12.76
C LEU A 160 -6.39 12.68 -12.83
N LYS A 161 -6.34 11.89 -11.78
CA LYS A 161 -7.23 10.74 -11.60
C LYS A 161 -8.62 11.21 -11.14
N MET A 162 -9.54 10.27 -10.93
CA MET A 162 -10.86 10.58 -10.39
C MET A 162 -10.73 11.16 -8.97
N THR A 163 -11.71 11.98 -8.57
CA THR A 163 -11.80 12.61 -7.23
C THR A 163 -11.57 11.64 -6.09
N VAL A 164 -12.14 10.43 -6.19
CA VAL A 164 -11.96 9.37 -5.19
C VAL A 164 -10.48 9.01 -5.04
N THR A 165 -9.75 8.85 -6.14
CA THR A 165 -8.33 8.51 -6.12
C THR A 165 -7.46 9.64 -5.58
N GLU A 166 -7.78 10.90 -5.92
CA GLU A 166 -7.05 12.05 -5.36
C GLU A 166 -7.29 12.18 -3.85
N ASN A 167 -8.53 11.95 -3.38
CA ASN A 167 -8.84 11.88 -1.95
C ASN A 167 -8.06 10.78 -1.22
N GLN A 168 -7.87 9.61 -1.84
CA GLN A 168 -7.05 8.53 -1.29
C GLN A 168 -5.58 8.94 -1.11
N HIS A 169 -5.00 9.61 -2.12
CA HIS A 169 -3.63 10.10 -2.03
C HIS A 169 -3.47 11.15 -0.92
N ILE A 170 -4.46 12.03 -0.77
CA ILE A 170 -4.46 13.01 0.33
C ILE A 170 -4.54 12.31 1.69
N ALA A 171 -5.46 11.35 1.83
CA ALA A 171 -5.61 10.59 3.07
C ALA A 171 -4.32 9.81 3.41
N GLU A 172 -3.64 9.25 2.41
CA GLU A 172 -2.36 8.61 2.59
C GLU A 172 -1.29 9.57 3.11
N VAL A 173 -1.14 10.74 2.49
CA VAL A 173 -0.17 11.77 2.93
C VAL A 173 -0.42 12.16 4.39
N VAL A 174 -1.65 12.49 4.77
CA VAL A 174 -1.97 12.91 6.14
C VAL A 174 -1.75 11.76 7.13
N SER A 175 -2.11 10.52 6.76
CA SER A 175 -1.86 9.34 7.59
C SER A 175 -0.37 9.10 7.81
N GLN A 176 0.47 9.27 6.78
CA GLN A 176 1.92 9.11 6.92
C GLN A 176 2.52 10.16 7.87
N TYR A 177 2.06 11.43 7.82
CA TYR A 177 2.54 12.44 8.77
C TYR A 177 2.03 12.19 10.19
N ALA A 178 0.80 11.70 10.36
CA ALA A 178 0.28 11.31 11.67
C ALA A 178 1.08 10.16 12.32
N LEU A 179 1.62 9.24 11.51
CA LEU A 179 2.52 8.17 11.96
C LEU A 179 3.94 8.66 12.24
N ALA A 180 4.45 9.63 11.44
CA ALA A 180 5.79 10.20 11.62
C ALA A 180 5.88 11.14 12.83
N TYR A 181 4.76 11.79 13.18
CA TYR A 181 4.67 12.83 14.21
C TYR A 181 3.52 12.53 15.21
N PRO A 182 3.62 11.44 16.00
CA PRO A 182 2.55 11.04 16.91
C PRO A 182 2.25 12.08 18.01
N GLU A 183 3.14 13.05 18.24
CA GLU A 183 2.94 14.19 19.15
C GLU A 183 2.11 15.32 18.54
N VAL A 184 1.81 15.28 17.25
CA VAL A 184 0.99 16.28 16.54
C VAL A 184 -0.41 15.70 16.31
N ALA A 185 -1.44 16.46 16.70
CA ALA A 185 -2.82 16.10 16.42
C ALA A 185 -3.16 16.45 14.96
N PHE A 186 -3.54 15.47 14.16
CA PHE A 186 -4.01 15.66 12.80
C PHE A 186 -5.50 15.43 12.69
N THR A 187 -6.19 16.29 11.93
CA THR A 187 -7.57 16.07 11.50
C THR A 187 -7.63 16.13 9.98
N LEU A 188 -8.28 15.17 9.35
CA LEU A 188 -8.58 15.19 7.91
C LEU A 188 -10.08 15.14 7.69
N GLU A 189 -10.61 16.17 7.05
CA GLU A 189 -12.00 16.26 6.59
C GLU A 189 -12.04 16.23 5.05
N VAL A 190 -12.84 15.35 4.47
CA VAL A 190 -13.03 15.22 3.03
C VAL A 190 -14.51 15.36 2.71
N ASP A 191 -14.86 16.36 1.90
CA ASP A 191 -16.23 16.67 1.49
C ASP A 191 -17.20 16.77 2.70
N GLY A 192 -16.76 17.48 3.78
CA GLY A 192 -17.53 17.70 5.01
C GLY A 192 -17.60 16.51 5.96
N ARG A 193 -16.79 15.48 5.75
CA ARG A 193 -16.75 14.29 6.61
C ARG A 193 -15.36 14.07 7.18
N GLU A 194 -15.27 13.85 8.48
CA GLU A 194 -14.02 13.47 9.14
C GLU A 194 -13.56 12.09 8.66
N LYS A 195 -12.28 11.98 8.25
CA LYS A 195 -11.66 10.75 7.75
C LYS A 195 -10.54 10.26 8.64
N LEU A 196 -9.85 11.16 9.29
CA LEU A 196 -8.79 10.88 10.25
C LEU A 196 -8.82 11.92 11.35
N LYS A 197 -8.64 11.46 12.58
CA LYS A 197 -8.40 12.32 13.73
C LYS A 197 -7.46 11.62 14.68
N THR A 198 -6.30 12.23 14.96
CA THR A 198 -5.33 11.69 15.89
C THR A 198 -5.25 12.57 17.16
N SER A 199 -4.88 11.94 18.25
CA SER A 199 -4.86 12.61 19.57
C SER A 199 -3.67 13.53 19.78
N GLY A 200 -2.55 13.31 19.06
CA GLY A 200 -1.28 14.01 19.34
C GLY A 200 -0.66 13.60 20.67
N SER A 201 -0.86 12.36 21.11
CA SER A 201 -0.43 11.86 22.43
C SER A 201 1.09 11.66 22.57
N GLY A 202 1.84 11.67 21.47
CA GLY A 202 3.26 11.33 21.42
C GLY A 202 3.56 9.84 21.37
N ARG A 203 2.54 8.98 21.43
CA ARG A 203 2.69 7.52 21.37
C ARG A 203 2.38 7.01 19.98
N LEU A 204 3.35 6.37 19.33
CA LEU A 204 3.17 5.81 18.00
C LEU A 204 2.01 4.80 17.92
N LEU A 205 1.82 3.99 18.97
CA LEU A 205 0.72 3.02 19.03
C LEU A 205 -0.65 3.68 18.90
N ASP A 206 -0.87 4.84 19.54
CA ASP A 206 -2.12 5.58 19.46
C ASP A 206 -2.37 6.07 18.02
N SER A 207 -1.34 6.60 17.35
CA SER A 207 -1.43 6.97 15.92
C SER A 207 -1.69 5.75 15.02
N ILE A 208 -1.11 4.59 15.33
CA ILE A 208 -1.38 3.35 14.60
C ILE A 208 -2.83 2.91 14.79
N ILE A 209 -3.39 3.01 16.00
CA ILE A 209 -4.81 2.75 16.27
C ILE A 209 -5.68 3.68 15.42
N ASP A 210 -5.36 4.98 15.42
CA ASP A 210 -6.13 5.99 14.69
C ASP A 210 -6.04 5.81 13.17
N VAL A 211 -4.94 5.29 12.62
CA VAL A 211 -4.73 5.08 11.18
C VAL A 211 -5.18 3.70 10.72
N TYR A 212 -4.73 2.62 11.38
CA TYR A 212 -4.91 1.24 10.93
C TYR A 212 -6.01 0.47 11.68
N GLY A 213 -6.58 1.06 12.75
CA GLY A 213 -7.59 0.42 13.58
C GLY A 213 -7.01 -0.42 14.72
N THR A 214 -7.88 -0.74 15.69
CA THR A 214 -7.50 -1.44 16.94
C THR A 214 -7.05 -2.87 16.69
N GLU A 215 -7.67 -3.56 15.73
CA GLU A 215 -7.33 -4.96 15.41
C GLU A 215 -5.89 -5.08 14.89
N THR A 216 -5.50 -4.27 13.91
CA THR A 216 -4.12 -4.26 13.38
C THR A 216 -3.13 -3.83 14.47
N ALA A 217 -3.44 -2.77 15.22
CA ALA A 217 -2.57 -2.26 16.27
C ALA A 217 -2.28 -3.30 17.37
N SER A 218 -3.28 -4.10 17.75
CA SER A 218 -3.14 -5.14 18.79
C SER A 218 -2.20 -6.29 18.39
N ARG A 219 -1.91 -6.42 17.09
CA ARG A 219 -1.02 -7.44 16.52
C ARG A 219 0.32 -6.88 16.06
N MET A 220 0.65 -5.65 16.46
CA MET A 220 1.94 -5.05 16.16
C MET A 220 2.93 -5.21 17.30
N LEU A 221 4.19 -5.40 16.93
CA LEU A 221 5.33 -5.60 17.83
C LEU A 221 6.21 -4.35 17.81
N GLU A 222 6.65 -3.93 18.97
CA GLU A 222 7.56 -2.80 19.10
C GLU A 222 8.97 -3.19 18.61
N VAL A 223 9.56 -2.32 17.79
CA VAL A 223 10.93 -2.43 17.31
C VAL A 223 11.75 -1.31 17.91
N MET A 224 12.77 -1.67 18.70
CA MET A 224 13.75 -0.73 19.22
C MET A 224 15.15 -1.33 19.07
N SER A 225 16.05 -0.63 18.39
CA SER A 225 17.48 -1.01 18.38
C SER A 225 18.18 -0.39 19.58
N ALA A 226 19.19 -1.10 20.10
CA ALA A 226 20.01 -0.64 21.23
C ALA A 226 20.74 0.70 20.98
N ALA A 227 20.86 1.12 19.72
CA ALA A 227 21.42 2.40 19.30
C ALA A 227 20.41 3.57 19.35
N ALA A 228 19.18 3.35 19.82
CA ALA A 228 18.15 4.39 19.94
C ALA A 228 18.39 5.39 21.08
N GLY A 229 19.53 5.35 21.73
CA GLY A 229 20.01 6.37 22.65
C GLY A 229 20.77 7.45 21.86
N TRP A 230 20.07 8.49 21.41
CA TRP A 230 20.70 9.70 20.90
C TRP A 230 21.39 10.44 22.05
N SER A 231 22.65 10.14 22.29
CA SER A 231 23.55 11.05 23.03
C SER A 231 24.40 11.79 22.01
N SER A 232 24.09 13.07 21.85
CA SER A 232 24.88 14.04 21.12
C SER A 232 26.34 13.97 21.54
N GLY A 233 27.26 13.62 20.62
CA GLY A 233 28.69 13.90 20.81
C GLY A 233 29.66 12.73 20.76
N GLN A 234 29.31 11.56 20.21
CA GLN A 234 30.33 10.54 19.89
C GLN A 234 30.43 10.31 18.39
N GLU A 235 31.64 10.51 17.86
CA GLU A 235 32.04 10.07 16.52
C GLU A 235 31.82 8.56 16.41
N GLY A 236 30.90 8.18 15.51
CA GLY A 236 30.46 6.79 15.33
C GLY A 236 28.99 6.56 15.69
N ALA A 237 28.12 7.52 15.40
CA ALA A 237 26.67 7.42 15.66
C ALA A 237 26.09 6.20 14.94
N ALA A 238 25.69 5.19 15.69
CA ALA A 238 25.07 3.99 15.16
C ALA A 238 23.68 4.32 14.61
N ILE A 239 23.29 3.68 13.49
CA ILE A 239 21.98 3.79 12.88
C ILE A 239 20.92 3.32 13.88
N GLY A 240 19.99 4.21 14.25
CA GLY A 240 18.86 3.91 15.12
C GLY A 240 17.66 3.41 14.31
N VAL A 241 16.96 2.39 14.83
CA VAL A 241 15.70 1.90 14.24
C VAL A 241 14.67 1.79 15.35
N ALA A 242 13.57 2.51 15.21
CA ALA A 242 12.46 2.48 16.16
C ALA A 242 11.12 2.44 15.41
N GLY A 243 10.10 1.85 16.00
CA GLY A 243 8.77 1.78 15.41
C GLY A 243 8.01 0.54 15.78
N MET A 244 7.16 0.08 14.87
CA MET A 244 6.33 -1.11 15.08
C MET A 244 6.23 -1.93 13.80
N VAL A 245 6.13 -3.27 13.94
CA VAL A 245 5.95 -4.22 12.84
C VAL A 245 4.86 -5.22 13.18
N GLY A 246 4.07 -5.65 12.21
CA GLY A 246 2.99 -6.62 12.40
C GLY A 246 3.53 -8.03 12.68
N THR A 247 2.79 -8.82 13.47
CA THR A 247 3.04 -10.26 13.56
C THR A 247 2.92 -10.91 12.18
N PRO A 248 3.50 -12.09 11.93
CA PRO A 248 3.37 -12.79 10.64
C PRO A 248 1.92 -13.00 10.19
N GLY A 249 0.95 -13.09 11.12
CA GLY A 249 -0.48 -13.20 10.83
C GLY A 249 -1.11 -11.93 10.24
N GLU A 250 -0.46 -10.76 10.36
CA GLU A 250 -0.92 -9.47 9.82
C GLU A 250 -0.32 -9.13 8.44
N ALA A 251 0.14 -10.12 7.70
CA ALA A 251 0.70 -9.90 6.36
C ALA A 251 -0.37 -9.50 5.33
N ARG A 252 -0.01 -8.62 4.39
CA ARG A 252 -0.86 -8.09 3.32
C ARG A 252 -0.34 -8.52 1.94
N ALA A 253 -1.20 -8.46 0.91
CA ALA A 253 -0.80 -8.77 -0.47
C ALA A 253 0.11 -7.69 -1.09
N GLY A 254 0.01 -6.45 -0.61
CA GLY A 254 0.75 -5.31 -1.15
C GLY A 254 1.71 -4.68 -0.14
N ARG A 255 2.69 -3.91 -0.67
CA ARG A 255 3.67 -3.15 0.12
C ARG A 255 3.14 -1.82 0.67
N GLY A 256 1.88 -1.47 0.40
CA GLY A 256 1.29 -0.18 0.77
C GLY A 256 1.22 0.08 2.29
N ASN A 257 1.34 -0.95 3.12
CA ASN A 257 1.32 -0.86 4.58
C ASN A 257 2.72 -0.89 5.21
N MET A 258 3.77 -0.66 4.42
CA MET A 258 5.12 -0.45 4.91
C MET A 258 5.45 1.04 4.84
N SER A 259 5.40 1.72 5.97
CA SER A 259 5.70 3.14 6.14
C SER A 259 7.11 3.31 6.69
N PHE A 260 7.97 3.97 5.93
CA PHE A 260 9.36 4.22 6.32
C PHE A 260 9.61 5.69 6.47
N PHE A 261 10.26 6.05 7.57
CA PHE A 261 10.70 7.41 7.85
C PHE A 261 12.21 7.41 8.07
N VAL A 262 12.91 8.34 7.43
CA VAL A 262 14.34 8.58 7.66
C VAL A 262 14.47 9.97 8.26
N ASN A 263 14.96 10.04 9.50
CA ASN A 263 14.95 11.26 10.29
C ASN A 263 13.57 11.94 10.28
N ARG A 264 12.50 11.13 10.48
CA ARG A 264 11.06 11.52 10.47
C ARG A 264 10.51 11.99 9.12
N ARG A 265 11.30 11.96 8.06
CA ARG A 265 10.86 12.26 6.69
C ARG A 265 10.32 10.99 6.04
N TRP A 266 9.10 11.03 5.55
CA TRP A 266 8.49 9.91 4.84
C TRP A 266 9.23 9.62 3.52
N VAL A 267 9.67 8.38 3.34
CA VAL A 267 10.44 7.94 2.20
C VAL A 267 9.89 6.65 1.60
N ASN A 268 9.97 6.55 0.28
CA ASN A 268 9.70 5.31 -0.44
C ASN A 268 11.04 4.65 -0.79
N SER A 269 11.44 3.64 -0.02
CA SER A 269 12.74 2.98 -0.19
C SER A 269 12.58 1.48 -0.41
N ARG A 270 12.99 1.02 -1.60
CA ARG A 270 13.05 -0.41 -1.91
C ARG A 270 14.06 -1.16 -1.04
N LEU A 271 15.13 -0.49 -0.63
CA LEU A 271 16.14 -1.03 0.28
C LEU A 271 15.52 -1.38 1.63
N LEU A 272 14.79 -0.43 2.23
CA LEU A 272 14.16 -0.61 3.54
C LEU A 272 13.06 -1.68 3.48
N ALA A 273 12.23 -1.65 2.42
CA ALA A 273 11.21 -2.67 2.21
C ALA A 273 11.82 -4.08 2.14
N ARG A 274 12.90 -4.24 1.37
CA ARG A 274 13.60 -5.52 1.26
C ARG A 274 14.26 -5.94 2.58
N ALA A 275 14.81 -5.01 3.36
CA ALA A 275 15.40 -5.32 4.66
C ALA A 275 14.35 -5.86 5.65
N VAL A 276 13.15 -5.27 5.65
CA VAL A 276 12.02 -5.76 6.46
C VAL A 276 11.55 -7.12 5.95
N GLU A 277 11.30 -7.28 4.65
CA GLU A 277 10.90 -8.57 4.04
C GLU A 277 11.88 -9.69 4.37
N GLU A 278 13.19 -9.43 4.30
CA GLU A 278 14.24 -10.39 4.64
C GLU A 278 14.22 -10.75 6.13
N ALA A 279 13.87 -9.82 7.03
CA ALA A 279 13.70 -10.12 8.45
C ALA A 279 12.55 -11.12 8.71
N TYR A 280 11.53 -11.12 7.85
CA TYR A 280 10.41 -12.07 7.89
C TYR A 280 10.65 -13.36 7.09
N HIS A 281 11.85 -13.55 6.51
CA HIS A 281 12.14 -14.74 5.72
C HIS A 281 11.83 -16.03 6.49
N GLY A 282 11.06 -16.93 5.88
CA GLY A 282 10.57 -18.17 6.50
C GLY A 282 9.36 -18.00 7.44
N LEU A 283 8.86 -16.78 7.66
CA LEU A 283 7.69 -16.51 8.50
C LEU A 283 6.45 -16.10 7.70
N LEU A 284 6.62 -15.62 6.47
CA LEU A 284 5.53 -15.19 5.59
C LEU A 284 5.38 -16.13 4.40
N MET A 285 4.16 -16.26 3.92
CA MET A 285 3.85 -16.92 2.65
C MET A 285 4.39 -16.08 1.49
N VAL A 286 4.74 -16.73 0.38
CA VAL A 286 5.20 -16.07 -0.85
C VAL A 286 4.14 -15.09 -1.35
N GLY A 287 4.55 -13.86 -1.67
CA GLY A 287 3.66 -12.80 -2.15
C GLY A 287 2.92 -12.03 -1.05
N LYS A 288 3.16 -12.32 0.23
CA LYS A 288 2.66 -11.53 1.36
C LYS A 288 3.75 -10.62 1.92
N HIS A 289 3.36 -9.42 2.32
CA HIS A 289 4.23 -8.37 2.84
C HIS A 289 3.80 -7.98 4.26
N PRO A 290 4.75 -7.67 5.17
CA PRO A 290 4.41 -7.29 6.54
C PRO A 290 3.83 -5.87 6.60
N VAL A 291 3.05 -5.58 7.63
CA VAL A 291 2.75 -4.21 8.04
C VAL A 291 3.95 -3.69 8.84
N ALA A 292 4.44 -2.50 8.51
CA ALA A 292 5.58 -1.92 9.21
C ALA A 292 5.49 -0.39 9.26
N VAL A 293 5.79 0.19 10.40
CA VAL A 293 5.91 1.63 10.63
C VAL A 293 7.23 1.86 11.34
N LEU A 294 8.26 2.25 10.58
CA LEU A 294 9.64 2.33 11.09
C LEU A 294 10.24 3.71 10.84
N ASN A 295 10.81 4.29 11.87
CA ASN A 295 11.67 5.47 11.79
C ASN A 295 13.12 5.05 11.91
N ILE A 296 13.91 5.39 10.91
CA ILE A 296 15.34 5.12 10.82
C ILE A 296 16.07 6.43 11.08
N THR A 297 16.80 6.51 12.19
CA THR A 297 17.61 7.66 12.54
C THR A 297 19.02 7.45 12.02
N VAL A 298 19.46 8.34 11.14
CA VAL A 298 20.78 8.31 10.49
C VAL A 298 21.42 9.68 10.66
N PRO A 299 22.75 9.77 10.90
CA PRO A 299 23.44 11.06 10.89
C PRO A 299 23.13 11.84 9.61
N PRO A 300 22.79 13.14 9.66
CA PRO A 300 22.47 13.93 8.48
C PRO A 300 23.54 13.87 7.37
N ALA A 301 24.81 13.81 7.74
CA ALA A 301 25.93 13.68 6.82
C ALA A 301 25.99 12.34 6.05
N ASP A 302 25.27 11.32 6.51
CA ASP A 302 25.26 9.97 5.90
C ASP A 302 24.02 9.71 5.05
N VAL A 303 23.15 10.72 4.86
CA VAL A 303 21.94 10.62 4.04
C VAL A 303 21.79 11.82 3.12
N ASP A 304 21.65 11.57 1.82
CA ASP A 304 21.30 12.60 0.84
C ASP A 304 19.79 12.54 0.57
N VAL A 305 19.10 13.64 0.90
CA VAL A 305 17.65 13.82 0.73
C VAL A 305 17.29 14.68 -0.48
N ASN A 306 18.29 15.24 -1.18
CA ASN A 306 18.08 16.17 -2.29
C ASN A 306 18.14 15.49 -3.68
N ILE A 307 17.61 14.29 -3.82
CA ILE A 307 17.72 13.49 -5.04
C ILE A 307 16.53 13.68 -5.97
N HIS A 308 15.33 13.87 -5.41
CA HIS A 308 14.08 14.00 -6.16
C HIS A 308 13.31 15.26 -5.77
N PRO A 309 12.64 15.98 -6.70
CA PRO A 309 11.84 17.16 -6.37
C PRO A 309 10.81 16.92 -5.29
N ALA A 310 10.11 15.79 -5.32
CA ALA A 310 9.12 15.38 -4.31
C ALA A 310 9.74 14.87 -3.01
N LYS A 311 11.07 14.80 -2.89
CA LYS A 311 11.83 14.36 -1.70
C LYS A 311 11.40 12.98 -1.16
N SER A 312 10.82 12.14 -2.01
CA SER A 312 10.31 10.81 -1.64
C SER A 312 11.38 9.71 -1.63
N GLU A 313 12.57 9.99 -2.19
CA GLU A 313 13.69 9.06 -2.23
C GLU A 313 14.88 9.63 -1.48
N VAL A 314 15.65 8.75 -0.86
CA VAL A 314 16.90 9.10 -0.15
C VAL A 314 18.00 8.14 -0.56
N LYS A 315 19.25 8.62 -0.57
CA LYS A 315 20.44 7.79 -0.70
C LYS A 315 21.21 7.77 0.61
N PHE A 316 21.60 6.58 1.02
CA PHE A 316 22.44 6.40 2.18
C PHE A 316 23.91 6.29 1.75
N ARG A 317 24.82 6.85 2.53
CA ARG A 317 26.26 6.71 2.31
C ARG A 317 26.70 5.25 2.40
N SER A 318 26.12 4.48 3.33
CA SER A 318 26.31 3.04 3.46
C SER A 318 24.95 2.30 3.47
N GLU A 319 24.45 1.93 2.29
CA GLU A 319 23.24 1.12 2.16
C GLU A 319 23.31 -0.23 2.89
N PRO A 320 24.47 -0.98 2.86
CA PRO A 320 24.57 -2.26 3.58
C PRO A 320 24.43 -2.13 5.10
N ASP A 321 24.89 -1.02 5.69
CA ASP A 321 24.79 -0.82 7.14
C ASP A 321 23.35 -0.52 7.56
N VAL A 322 22.65 0.33 6.79
CA VAL A 322 21.22 0.61 7.01
C VAL A 322 20.39 -0.65 6.84
N PHE A 323 20.64 -1.42 5.77
CA PHE A 323 19.96 -2.70 5.54
C PHE A 323 20.11 -3.66 6.74
N ARG A 324 21.36 -3.88 7.19
CA ARG A 324 21.66 -4.75 8.33
C ARG A 324 21.05 -4.27 9.63
N ALA A 325 21.04 -2.95 9.87
CA ALA A 325 20.46 -2.37 11.07
C ALA A 325 18.93 -2.61 11.12
N VAL A 326 18.22 -2.33 10.03
CA VAL A 326 16.78 -2.56 9.93
C VAL A 326 16.43 -4.04 10.03
N GLN A 327 17.10 -4.90 9.24
CA GLN A 327 16.87 -6.35 9.27
C GLN A 327 17.07 -6.92 10.69
N ARG A 328 18.17 -6.54 11.36
CA ARG A 328 18.48 -7.02 12.71
C ARG A 328 17.44 -6.56 13.73
N ALA A 329 17.07 -5.28 13.72
CA ALA A 329 16.10 -4.72 14.67
C ALA A 329 14.73 -5.40 14.53
N VAL A 330 14.24 -5.54 13.30
CA VAL A 330 12.96 -6.22 13.02
C VAL A 330 13.04 -7.71 13.39
N ARG A 331 14.11 -8.40 13.01
CA ARG A 331 14.29 -9.83 13.37
C ARG A 331 14.31 -10.03 14.87
N GLN A 332 14.96 -9.15 15.61
CA GLN A 332 15.03 -9.19 17.07
C GLN A 332 13.64 -9.04 17.71
N ALA A 333 12.82 -8.08 17.23
CA ALA A 333 11.44 -7.88 17.70
C ALA A 333 10.57 -9.13 17.44
N LEU A 334 10.69 -9.74 16.25
CA LEU A 334 9.96 -10.95 15.90
C LEU A 334 10.37 -12.14 16.80
N MET A 335 11.66 -12.32 17.07
CA MET A 335 12.15 -13.44 17.88
C MET A 335 11.85 -13.29 19.37
N ALA A 336 11.76 -12.06 19.88
CA ALA A 336 11.46 -11.81 21.30
C ALA A 336 10.04 -12.27 21.71
N GLN A 337 9.12 -12.36 20.76
CA GLN A 337 7.71 -12.71 21.01
C GLN A 337 7.28 -14.08 20.47
N LEU A 338 8.08 -14.70 19.62
CA LEU A 338 7.83 -16.09 19.28
C LEU A 338 8.18 -16.95 20.52
N PRO A 339 7.23 -17.69 21.10
CA PRO A 339 7.56 -18.62 22.15
C PRO A 339 8.63 -19.57 21.59
N ALA A 340 9.78 -19.65 22.23
CA ALA A 340 10.76 -20.66 21.88
C ALA A 340 10.03 -22.00 21.84
N PRO A 341 10.06 -22.75 20.73
CA PRO A 341 9.48 -24.09 20.72
C PRO A 341 10.15 -24.85 21.87
N ARG A 342 9.42 -25.12 22.94
CA ARG A 342 9.83 -26.15 23.90
C ARG A 342 9.80 -27.45 23.10
N ILE A 343 10.97 -27.84 22.65
CA ILE A 343 11.19 -29.24 22.25
C ILE A 343 11.06 -30.02 23.55
N GLU A 344 9.85 -30.51 23.84
CA GLU A 344 9.75 -31.63 24.76
C GLU A 344 10.53 -32.76 24.09
N GLU A 345 11.69 -33.06 24.64
CA GLU A 345 12.39 -34.29 24.32
C GLU A 345 11.43 -35.45 24.65
N VAL A 346 10.65 -35.84 23.66
CA VAL A 346 9.99 -37.13 23.68
C VAL A 346 11.13 -38.11 23.46
N ALA A 347 11.71 -38.59 24.58
CA ALA A 347 12.59 -39.72 24.59
C ALA A 347 11.80 -40.98 24.20
N ALA A 348 11.54 -41.11 22.92
CA ALA A 348 11.10 -42.37 22.34
C ALA A 348 12.37 -43.21 22.10
N PRO A 349 12.46 -44.43 22.63
CA PRO A 349 13.60 -45.29 22.33
C PRO A 349 13.57 -45.64 20.84
N TYR A 350 14.52 -45.08 20.10
CA TYR A 350 14.69 -45.35 18.69
C TYR A 350 15.26 -46.78 18.54
N ALA A 351 14.42 -47.73 18.17
CA ALA A 351 14.86 -49.04 17.72
C ALA A 351 15.36 -48.90 16.26
N PRO A 352 16.60 -49.29 15.95
CA PRO A 352 17.09 -49.15 14.57
C PRO A 352 16.40 -50.16 13.66
N VAL A 353 15.57 -49.65 12.75
CA VAL A 353 15.06 -50.44 11.62
C VAL A 353 16.21 -50.59 10.62
N ARG A 354 16.67 -51.83 10.40
CA ARG A 354 17.59 -52.17 9.33
C ARG A 354 16.94 -51.92 7.98
N SER A 355 17.47 -50.92 7.27
CA SER A 355 17.10 -50.67 5.85
C SER A 355 17.74 -51.74 4.97
N PRO A 356 17.04 -52.29 3.98
CA PRO A 356 17.66 -53.06 2.90
C PRO A 356 18.47 -52.12 1.99
N GLU A 357 19.65 -52.55 1.61
CA GLU A 357 20.55 -51.86 0.68
C GLU A 357 19.84 -51.59 -0.66
N ALA A 358 19.61 -50.32 -0.96
CA ALA A 358 19.19 -49.87 -2.29
C ALA A 358 20.45 -49.51 -3.09
N SER A 359 20.72 -50.27 -4.14
CA SER A 359 21.76 -49.97 -5.11
C SER A 359 21.46 -48.70 -5.85
N PHE A 360 22.30 -47.70 -5.71
CA PHE A 360 22.25 -46.48 -6.48
C PHE A 360 22.77 -46.73 -7.91
N LEU A 361 21.95 -46.55 -8.90
CA LEU A 361 22.36 -46.36 -10.30
C LEU A 361 22.78 -44.89 -10.45
N GLU A 362 24.05 -44.65 -10.70
CA GLU A 362 24.61 -43.39 -11.10
C GLU A 362 24.10 -43.01 -12.51
N ILE A 363 23.32 -41.94 -12.57
CA ILE A 363 22.99 -41.30 -13.86
C ILE A 363 23.86 -40.06 -13.99
N SER A 364 24.81 -40.10 -14.90
CA SER A 364 25.64 -38.96 -15.30
C SER A 364 24.80 -37.86 -15.97
N PRO A 365 25.04 -36.57 -15.66
CA PRO A 365 24.34 -35.48 -16.34
C PRO A 365 24.94 -35.24 -17.74
N GLY A 366 24.17 -35.52 -18.76
CA GLY A 366 24.45 -35.10 -20.12
C GLY A 366 24.14 -33.61 -20.33
N THR A 367 25.18 -32.84 -20.61
CA THR A 367 25.08 -31.45 -21.05
C THR A 367 24.45 -31.41 -22.47
N GLY A 368 23.27 -30.80 -22.55
CA GLY A 368 22.62 -30.50 -23.83
C GLY A 368 21.91 -29.16 -23.74
N GLU A 369 22.62 -28.07 -24.06
CA GLU A 369 22.02 -26.79 -24.33
C GLU A 369 21.15 -26.87 -25.58
N GLY A 370 19.86 -26.73 -25.43
CA GLY A 370 18.90 -26.61 -26.51
C GLY A 370 17.89 -25.51 -26.16
N SER A 371 18.22 -24.29 -26.56
CA SER A 371 17.29 -23.17 -26.61
C SER A 371 16.13 -23.52 -27.56
N LEU A 372 14.93 -23.67 -27.00
CA LEU A 372 13.70 -23.72 -27.77
C LEU A 372 12.78 -22.60 -27.33
N SER A 373 12.79 -21.51 -28.11
CA SER A 373 11.74 -20.50 -28.09
C SER A 373 10.40 -21.15 -28.46
N PRO A 374 9.29 -20.83 -27.76
CA PRO A 374 7.99 -21.35 -28.16
C PRO A 374 7.49 -20.61 -29.42
N PRO A 375 6.86 -21.29 -30.37
CA PRO A 375 6.23 -20.63 -31.52
C PRO A 375 5.01 -19.85 -31.08
N MET A 376 5.01 -18.55 -31.39
CA MET A 376 3.86 -17.68 -31.31
C MET A 376 2.90 -17.99 -32.44
N GLY A 377 1.64 -18.34 -32.11
CA GLY A 377 0.58 -18.30 -33.10
C GLY A 377 -0.48 -19.40 -33.02
N ALA A 378 -1.62 -19.04 -32.41
CA ALA A 378 -2.98 -19.21 -32.96
C ALA A 378 -3.99 -18.79 -31.84
N PRO A 379 -5.14 -18.16 -32.19
CA PRO A 379 -6.17 -17.84 -31.20
C PRO A 379 -6.75 -19.14 -30.63
N PRO A 380 -7.08 -19.19 -29.32
CA PRO A 380 -7.63 -20.41 -28.73
C PRO A 380 -9.02 -20.63 -29.27
N LEU A 381 -9.19 -21.70 -30.02
CA LEU A 381 -10.48 -22.35 -30.22
C LEU A 381 -11.03 -22.70 -28.82
N LEU A 382 -12.28 -22.37 -28.56
CA LEU A 382 -13.04 -22.81 -27.38
C LEU A 382 -13.12 -24.35 -27.40
N VAL A 383 -12.10 -25.01 -26.90
CA VAL A 383 -12.07 -26.47 -26.81
C VAL A 383 -12.59 -26.82 -25.41
N SER A 384 -13.83 -27.31 -25.34
CA SER A 384 -14.35 -27.98 -24.15
C SER A 384 -13.44 -29.15 -23.80
N LEU A 385 -13.18 -29.34 -22.50
CA LEU A 385 -12.41 -30.52 -22.07
C LEU A 385 -13.17 -31.80 -22.43
N PRO A 386 -12.45 -32.85 -22.84
CA PRO A 386 -13.05 -34.17 -22.96
C PRO A 386 -13.40 -34.71 -21.59
N VAL A 387 -14.25 -35.72 -21.50
CA VAL A 387 -14.53 -36.43 -20.24
C VAL A 387 -13.24 -37.09 -19.76
N LEU A 388 -12.82 -36.76 -18.55
CA LEU A 388 -11.57 -37.20 -17.94
C LEU A 388 -11.81 -38.25 -16.84
N ARG A 389 -11.02 -39.31 -16.87
CA ARG A 389 -11.00 -40.32 -15.80
C ARG A 389 -9.89 -39.97 -14.78
N VAL A 390 -10.27 -39.61 -13.58
CA VAL A 390 -9.32 -39.35 -12.49
C VAL A 390 -8.55 -40.63 -12.14
N VAL A 391 -7.23 -40.53 -12.12
CA VAL A 391 -6.32 -41.62 -11.75
C VAL A 391 -5.87 -41.47 -10.30
N GLY A 392 -5.59 -40.25 -9.83
CA GLY A 392 -5.19 -39.98 -8.44
C GLY A 392 -4.55 -38.61 -8.29
N GLN A 393 -4.10 -38.31 -7.06
CA GLN A 393 -3.45 -37.07 -6.69
C GLN A 393 -1.95 -37.26 -6.49
N VAL A 394 -1.13 -36.31 -6.95
CA VAL A 394 0.32 -36.29 -6.82
C VAL A 394 0.76 -35.03 -6.08
N MET A 395 1.72 -35.14 -5.16
CA MET A 395 2.28 -34.04 -4.36
C MET A 395 1.21 -33.23 -3.58
N GLY A 396 0.03 -33.81 -3.29
CA GLY A 396 -1.06 -33.11 -2.63
C GLY A 396 -1.57 -31.85 -3.34
N SER A 397 -1.20 -31.63 -4.64
CA SER A 397 -1.48 -30.41 -5.37
C SER A 397 -1.96 -30.65 -6.80
N TYR A 398 -1.63 -31.77 -7.39
CA TYR A 398 -1.94 -32.07 -8.79
C TYR A 398 -2.81 -33.31 -8.91
N ILE A 399 -3.90 -33.21 -9.68
CA ILE A 399 -4.74 -34.35 -10.04
C ILE A 399 -4.27 -34.87 -11.38
N VAL A 400 -3.99 -36.16 -11.45
CA VAL A 400 -3.67 -36.86 -12.70
C VAL A 400 -4.95 -37.50 -13.20
N ALA A 401 -5.30 -37.21 -14.46
CA ALA A 401 -6.46 -37.77 -15.13
C ALA A 401 -6.09 -38.29 -16.51
N GLU A 402 -6.77 -39.35 -16.95
CA GLU A 402 -6.66 -39.94 -18.29
C GLU A 402 -7.81 -39.44 -19.16
N GLY A 403 -7.51 -39.06 -20.38
CA GLY A 403 -8.46 -38.68 -21.40
C GLY A 403 -8.20 -39.41 -22.73
N PRO A 404 -9.04 -39.18 -23.77
CA PRO A 404 -8.94 -39.88 -25.04
C PRO A 404 -7.60 -39.70 -25.74
N ASP A 405 -6.94 -38.55 -25.53
CA ASP A 405 -5.71 -38.18 -26.25
C ASP A 405 -4.44 -38.22 -25.38
N GLY A 406 -4.51 -38.74 -24.15
CA GLY A 406 -3.34 -38.85 -23.27
C GLY A 406 -3.63 -38.57 -21.80
N ILE A 407 -2.61 -38.02 -21.09
CA ILE A 407 -2.66 -37.73 -19.67
C ILE A 407 -2.83 -36.21 -19.45
N TYR A 408 -3.71 -35.86 -18.52
CA TYR A 408 -3.98 -34.50 -18.09
C TYR A 408 -3.50 -34.34 -16.65
N ILE A 409 -2.64 -33.37 -16.42
CA ILE A 409 -2.20 -32.97 -15.08
C ILE A 409 -2.91 -31.67 -14.75
N ILE A 410 -3.73 -31.68 -13.72
CA ILE A 410 -4.62 -30.58 -13.33
C ILE A 410 -4.13 -30.00 -11.99
N ASP A 411 -3.82 -28.72 -11.96
CA ASP A 411 -3.56 -28.01 -10.71
C ASP A 411 -4.88 -27.81 -9.95
N GLN A 412 -5.04 -28.48 -8.81
CA GLN A 412 -6.29 -28.46 -8.02
C GLN A 412 -6.67 -27.06 -7.54
N HIS A 413 -5.67 -26.23 -7.17
CA HIS A 413 -5.89 -24.86 -6.73
C HIS A 413 -6.38 -23.99 -7.89
N ALA A 414 -5.65 -23.95 -8.98
CA ALA A 414 -5.99 -23.16 -10.16
C ALA A 414 -7.34 -23.60 -10.79
N ALA A 415 -7.64 -24.90 -10.79
CA ALA A 415 -8.92 -25.45 -11.26
C ALA A 415 -10.07 -24.97 -10.36
N HIS A 416 -9.90 -25.04 -9.04
CA HIS A 416 -10.95 -24.62 -8.11
C HIS A 416 -11.18 -23.11 -8.17
N GLU A 417 -10.10 -22.28 -8.30
CA GLU A 417 -10.23 -20.84 -8.56
C GLU A 417 -11.09 -20.55 -9.80
N ARG A 418 -10.85 -21.26 -10.91
CA ARG A 418 -11.62 -21.10 -12.16
C ARG A 418 -13.09 -21.46 -11.97
N ILE A 419 -13.38 -22.58 -11.35
CA ILE A 419 -14.76 -23.03 -11.09
C ILE A 419 -15.51 -21.98 -10.24
N ARG A 420 -14.89 -21.50 -9.17
CA ARG A 420 -15.46 -20.49 -8.29
C ARG A 420 -15.69 -19.16 -9.00
N TYR A 421 -14.73 -18.74 -9.78
CA TYR A 421 -14.81 -17.51 -10.59
C TYR A 421 -16.03 -17.54 -11.52
N GLU A 422 -16.23 -18.62 -12.27
CA GLU A 422 -17.37 -18.73 -13.17
C GLU A 422 -18.71 -18.85 -12.42
N LYS A 423 -18.71 -19.49 -11.23
CA LYS A 423 -19.89 -19.54 -10.38
C LYS A 423 -20.29 -18.14 -9.91
N VAL A 424 -19.35 -17.35 -9.35
CA VAL A 424 -19.62 -15.98 -8.87
C VAL A 424 -20.03 -15.07 -10.02
N ARG A 425 -19.34 -15.19 -11.16
CA ARG A 425 -19.66 -14.41 -12.36
C ARG A 425 -21.08 -14.66 -12.85
N ARG A 426 -21.51 -15.90 -12.92
CA ARG A 426 -22.90 -16.28 -13.28
C ARG A 426 -23.91 -15.68 -12.30
N GLN A 427 -23.68 -15.79 -11.01
CA GLN A 427 -24.55 -15.23 -9.98
C GLN A 427 -24.67 -13.71 -10.09
N GLN A 428 -23.57 -13.02 -10.43
CA GLN A 428 -23.56 -11.59 -10.69
C GLN A 428 -24.36 -11.21 -11.95
N GLU A 429 -24.18 -11.95 -13.05
CA GLU A 429 -24.92 -11.74 -14.31
C GLU A 429 -26.42 -11.96 -14.10
N GLU A 430 -26.81 -12.97 -13.33
CA GLU A 430 -28.20 -13.27 -12.95
C GLU A 430 -28.76 -12.34 -11.86
N ARG A 431 -27.90 -11.46 -11.27
CA ARG A 431 -28.24 -10.59 -10.13
C ARG A 431 -28.85 -11.36 -8.93
N ARG A 432 -28.36 -12.56 -8.69
CA ARG A 432 -28.79 -13.46 -7.60
C ARG A 432 -27.59 -14.03 -6.85
N PRO A 433 -26.83 -13.18 -6.11
CA PRO A 433 -25.72 -13.68 -5.31
C PRO A 433 -26.25 -14.60 -4.21
N GLU A 434 -25.66 -15.77 -4.05
CA GLU A 434 -25.88 -16.61 -2.87
C GLU A 434 -25.22 -15.95 -1.67
N VAL A 435 -25.98 -15.68 -0.62
CA VAL A 435 -25.49 -15.00 0.59
C VAL A 435 -25.58 -15.90 1.82
N GLN A 436 -24.59 -15.77 2.69
CA GLN A 436 -24.57 -16.38 4.01
C GLN A 436 -24.68 -15.27 5.06
N GLY A 437 -25.79 -15.27 5.81
CA GLY A 437 -25.92 -14.42 7.00
C GLY A 437 -24.91 -14.82 8.07
N LEU A 438 -24.28 -13.84 8.69
CA LEU A 438 -23.44 -14.07 9.86
C LEU A 438 -24.33 -14.24 11.09
N LEU A 439 -23.95 -15.15 11.99
CA LEU A 439 -24.69 -15.43 13.22
C LEU A 439 -24.82 -14.17 14.08
N GLU A 440 -23.72 -13.41 14.17
CA GLU A 440 -23.68 -12.09 14.78
C GLU A 440 -23.06 -11.10 13.78
N PRO A 441 -23.61 -9.87 13.68
CA PRO A 441 -23.00 -8.83 12.86
C PRO A 441 -21.60 -8.50 13.36
N VAL A 442 -20.64 -8.40 12.44
CA VAL A 442 -19.24 -8.15 12.78
C VAL A 442 -18.87 -6.71 12.45
N ALA A 443 -18.32 -6.00 13.43
CA ALA A 443 -17.75 -4.67 13.21
C ALA A 443 -16.43 -4.79 12.44
N PHE A 444 -16.31 -4.02 11.36
CA PHE A 444 -15.16 -4.01 10.46
C PHE A 444 -14.62 -2.58 10.36
N GLU A 445 -13.46 -2.34 10.96
CA GLU A 445 -12.76 -1.06 10.92
C GLU A 445 -11.87 -0.95 9.68
N VAL A 446 -11.80 0.24 9.11
CA VAL A 446 -11.02 0.54 7.91
C VAL A 446 -10.12 1.77 8.11
N THR A 447 -9.03 1.82 7.37
CA THR A 447 -8.14 2.99 7.33
C THR A 447 -8.84 4.19 6.65
N PRO A 448 -8.37 5.43 6.86
CA PRO A 448 -8.93 6.60 6.18
C PRO A 448 -8.97 6.45 4.65
N ARG A 449 -7.93 5.85 4.08
CA ARG A 449 -7.84 5.54 2.64
C ARG A 449 -8.86 4.50 2.22
N GLN A 450 -8.99 3.42 2.98
CA GLN A 450 -9.96 2.35 2.72
C GLN A 450 -11.41 2.81 2.90
N ASP A 451 -11.71 3.73 3.83
CA ASP A 451 -13.06 4.27 4.02
C ASP A 451 -13.56 5.03 2.78
N ILE A 452 -12.66 5.76 2.12
CA ILE A 452 -12.97 6.44 0.86
C ILE A 452 -13.37 5.44 -0.22
N VAL A 453 -12.64 4.32 -0.34
CA VAL A 453 -12.94 3.21 -1.27
C VAL A 453 -14.24 2.53 -0.89
N MET A 454 -14.37 2.12 0.38
CA MET A 454 -15.51 1.38 0.90
C MET A 454 -16.82 2.10 0.58
N ARG A 455 -16.90 3.41 0.87
CA ARG A 455 -18.09 4.24 0.58
C ARG A 455 -18.45 4.28 -0.89
N SER A 456 -17.45 4.26 -1.77
CA SER A 456 -17.68 4.29 -3.22
C SER A 456 -18.05 2.93 -3.82
N CYS A 457 -17.77 1.82 -3.13
CA CYS A 457 -18.01 0.46 -3.63
C CYS A 457 -19.09 -0.32 -2.86
N LEU A 458 -19.77 0.27 -1.87
CA LEU A 458 -20.82 -0.43 -1.09
C LEU A 458 -21.90 -1.06 -1.97
N ALA A 459 -22.37 -0.34 -3.01
CA ALA A 459 -23.36 -0.84 -3.94
C ALA A 459 -22.82 -2.00 -4.80
N ASP A 460 -21.56 -1.92 -5.20
CA ASP A 460 -20.89 -2.96 -5.98
C ASP A 460 -20.71 -4.22 -5.12
N LEU A 461 -20.24 -4.07 -3.85
CA LEU A 461 -20.13 -5.17 -2.89
C LEU A 461 -21.48 -5.85 -2.60
N ALA A 462 -22.57 -5.08 -2.50
CA ALA A 462 -23.91 -5.65 -2.35
C ALA A 462 -24.30 -6.52 -3.56
N GLY A 463 -23.89 -6.15 -4.77
CA GLY A 463 -24.07 -6.95 -5.98
C GLY A 463 -23.35 -8.30 -5.95
N PHE A 464 -22.31 -8.45 -5.14
CA PHE A 464 -21.60 -9.71 -4.90
C PHE A 464 -22.10 -10.49 -3.68
N GLY A 465 -23.08 -9.96 -2.94
CA GLY A 465 -23.69 -10.64 -1.80
C GLY A 465 -23.14 -10.24 -0.44
N PHE A 466 -22.42 -9.13 -0.34
CA PHE A 466 -22.09 -8.54 0.95
C PHE A 466 -23.25 -7.66 1.45
N ALA A 467 -23.65 -7.84 2.69
CA ALA A 467 -24.54 -6.92 3.39
C ALA A 467 -23.71 -6.10 4.39
N ILE A 468 -23.33 -4.90 3.99
CA ILE A 468 -22.46 -4.01 4.75
C ILE A 468 -23.16 -2.66 4.92
N GLU A 469 -23.22 -2.18 6.16
CA GLU A 469 -23.78 -0.85 6.48
C GLU A 469 -22.80 -0.01 7.30
N PRO A 470 -22.78 1.32 7.13
CA PRO A 470 -21.97 2.21 7.96
C PRO A 470 -22.41 2.12 9.43
N PHE A 471 -21.46 2.01 10.35
CA PHE A 471 -21.67 1.88 11.80
C PHE A 471 -20.89 2.89 12.63
N GLY A 472 -20.33 3.90 12.01
CA GLY A 472 -19.53 4.95 12.62
C GLY A 472 -18.74 5.70 11.57
N GLU A 473 -17.72 6.44 12.00
CA GLU A 473 -16.94 7.26 11.06
C GLU A 473 -16.13 6.42 10.08
N ARG A 474 -15.46 5.37 10.57
CA ARG A 474 -14.63 4.43 9.77
C ARG A 474 -14.91 2.98 10.13
N ALA A 475 -16.05 2.70 10.72
CA ALA A 475 -16.51 1.36 11.06
C ALA A 475 -17.73 0.99 10.22
N TYR A 476 -17.80 -0.28 9.86
CA TYR A 476 -18.88 -0.86 9.08
C TYR A 476 -19.37 -2.12 9.78
N LEU A 477 -20.69 -2.35 9.73
CA LEU A 477 -21.29 -3.57 10.26
C LEU A 477 -21.55 -4.53 9.10
N VAL A 478 -20.91 -5.69 9.13
CA VAL A 478 -21.09 -6.76 8.14
C VAL A 478 -22.11 -7.75 8.68
N ARG A 479 -23.24 -7.92 7.98
CA ARG A 479 -24.34 -8.82 8.35
C ARG A 479 -24.37 -10.10 7.53
N ALA A 480 -23.91 -10.04 6.28
CA ALA A 480 -23.82 -11.19 5.41
C ALA A 480 -22.66 -11.08 4.44
N VAL A 481 -22.16 -12.21 4.01
CA VAL A 481 -21.07 -12.35 3.04
C VAL A 481 -21.51 -13.31 1.91
N PRO A 482 -20.86 -13.28 0.73
CA PRO A 482 -21.11 -14.29 -0.31
C PRO A 482 -20.99 -15.70 0.26
N ALA A 483 -21.96 -16.60 -0.01
CA ALA A 483 -21.97 -17.97 0.53
C ALA A 483 -20.69 -18.76 0.20
N ILE A 484 -20.07 -18.44 -0.95
CA ILE A 484 -18.79 -19.02 -1.37
C ILE A 484 -17.63 -18.65 -0.43
N MET A 485 -17.81 -17.66 0.42
CA MET A 485 -16.83 -17.16 1.40
C MET A 485 -17.25 -17.49 2.85
N ALA A 486 -18.31 -18.25 3.03
CA ALA A 486 -18.77 -18.66 4.35
C ALA A 486 -17.67 -19.43 5.08
N GLY A 487 -17.07 -18.82 6.11
CA GLY A 487 -15.95 -19.37 6.87
C GLY A 487 -15.03 -18.28 7.40
N GLU A 488 -13.94 -18.70 8.05
CA GLU A 488 -12.93 -17.77 8.55
C GLU A 488 -12.12 -17.17 7.38
N GLY A 489 -11.91 -15.84 7.41
CA GLY A 489 -10.99 -15.15 6.47
C GLY A 489 -11.62 -14.10 5.56
N TRP A 490 -12.96 -13.96 5.49
CA TRP A 490 -13.61 -12.95 4.65
C TRP A 490 -13.18 -11.50 5.01
N GLY A 491 -12.92 -11.23 6.29
CA GLY A 491 -12.49 -9.91 6.74
C GLY A 491 -11.08 -9.55 6.23
N ALA A 492 -10.17 -10.51 6.24
CA ALA A 492 -8.83 -10.32 5.68
C ALA A 492 -8.89 -10.08 4.16
N MET A 493 -9.71 -10.86 3.44
CA MET A 493 -9.93 -10.70 2.01
C MET A 493 -10.58 -9.34 1.70
N LEU A 494 -11.57 -8.91 2.45
CA LEU A 494 -12.22 -7.61 2.23
C LEU A 494 -11.21 -6.46 2.40
N ARG A 495 -10.31 -6.54 3.39
CA ARG A 495 -9.20 -5.58 3.53
C ARG A 495 -8.26 -5.60 2.34
N GLU A 496 -7.84 -6.79 1.90
CA GLU A 496 -6.96 -6.98 0.74
C GLU A 496 -7.59 -6.40 -0.53
N LEU A 497 -8.88 -6.69 -0.75
CA LEU A 497 -9.66 -6.13 -1.85
C LEU A 497 -9.71 -4.59 -1.81
N LEU A 498 -9.99 -4.01 -0.64
CA LEU A 498 -10.01 -2.55 -0.48
C LEU A 498 -8.65 -1.90 -0.75
N GLU A 499 -7.55 -2.57 -0.41
CA GLU A 499 -6.19 -2.13 -0.71
C GLU A 499 -5.90 -2.17 -2.22
N GLU A 500 -6.28 -3.25 -2.89
CA GLU A 500 -6.13 -3.37 -4.34
C GLU A 500 -6.94 -2.31 -5.09
N LEU A 501 -8.20 -2.09 -4.68
CA LEU A 501 -9.07 -1.10 -5.28
C LEU A 501 -8.59 0.34 -5.04
N ALA A 502 -7.89 0.59 -3.93
CA ALA A 502 -7.39 1.91 -3.56
C ALA A 502 -6.34 2.49 -4.54
N GLY A 503 -5.73 1.68 -5.38
CA GLY A 503 -4.74 2.13 -6.39
C GLY A 503 -5.29 2.24 -7.82
N GLU A 504 -6.55 1.86 -8.06
CA GLU A 504 -7.06 1.59 -9.41
C GLU A 504 -8.22 2.49 -9.84
N ALA A 505 -8.39 2.60 -11.15
CA ALA A 505 -9.58 3.23 -11.71
C ALA A 505 -10.81 2.32 -11.50
N ARG A 506 -11.96 2.93 -11.16
CA ARG A 506 -13.22 2.21 -10.87
C ARG A 506 -13.68 1.26 -11.98
N ALA A 507 -13.30 1.52 -13.22
CA ALA A 507 -13.69 0.70 -14.37
C ALA A 507 -13.23 -0.77 -14.30
N GLY A 508 -12.19 -1.10 -13.53
CA GLY A 508 -11.68 -2.48 -13.34
C GLY A 508 -12.13 -3.17 -12.04
N TRP A 509 -12.90 -2.49 -11.19
CA TRP A 509 -13.25 -3.00 -9.86
C TRP A 509 -14.07 -4.29 -9.88
N GLY A 510 -15.05 -4.40 -10.79
CA GLY A 510 -15.89 -5.59 -10.89
C GLY A 510 -15.11 -6.88 -11.14
N GLU A 511 -14.19 -6.86 -12.10
CA GLU A 511 -13.34 -8.02 -12.42
C GLU A 511 -12.41 -8.38 -11.25
N LYS A 512 -11.85 -7.37 -10.56
CA LYS A 512 -10.98 -7.59 -9.39
C LYS A 512 -11.75 -8.17 -8.21
N MET A 513 -12.94 -7.63 -7.90
CA MET A 513 -13.81 -8.18 -6.87
C MET A 513 -14.14 -9.64 -7.17
N LEU A 514 -14.47 -9.94 -8.41
CA LEU A 514 -14.81 -11.28 -8.88
C LEU A 514 -13.62 -12.24 -8.70
N ALA A 515 -12.42 -11.82 -9.11
CA ALA A 515 -11.20 -12.60 -8.96
C ALA A 515 -10.86 -12.82 -7.47
N SER A 516 -10.89 -11.77 -6.66
CA SER A 516 -10.57 -11.83 -5.24
C SER A 516 -11.53 -12.74 -4.46
N ILE A 517 -12.85 -12.63 -4.70
CA ILE A 517 -13.86 -13.51 -4.09
C ILE A 517 -13.67 -14.98 -4.49
N ALA A 518 -13.32 -15.24 -5.76
CA ALA A 518 -13.11 -16.58 -6.26
C ALA A 518 -11.87 -17.25 -5.64
N CYS A 519 -10.79 -16.51 -5.47
CA CYS A 519 -9.52 -17.03 -4.97
C CYS A 519 -9.54 -17.28 -3.45
N HIS A 520 -10.23 -16.42 -2.70
CA HIS A 520 -10.38 -16.61 -1.26
C HIS A 520 -11.25 -17.84 -0.96
N GLY A 521 -10.69 -18.84 -0.30
CA GLY A 521 -11.37 -20.09 0.01
C GLY A 521 -11.28 -21.14 -1.10
N ALA A 522 -10.45 -20.96 -2.12
CA ALA A 522 -10.06 -22.04 -3.01
C ALA A 522 -9.26 -23.11 -2.24
N ILE A 523 -9.32 -24.36 -2.69
CA ILE A 523 -8.55 -25.48 -2.13
C ILE A 523 -7.08 -25.08 -2.10
N LYS A 524 -6.44 -25.18 -0.94
CA LYS A 524 -5.03 -24.78 -0.79
C LYS A 524 -4.10 -25.84 -1.39
N ALA A 525 -2.95 -25.41 -1.90
CA ALA A 525 -1.88 -26.32 -2.28
C ALA A 525 -1.46 -27.18 -1.08
N GLY A 526 -1.23 -28.47 -1.29
CA GLY A 526 -0.89 -29.42 -0.23
C GLY A 526 -2.09 -30.07 0.47
N GLN A 527 -3.32 -29.71 0.13
CA GLN A 527 -4.52 -30.34 0.67
C GLN A 527 -4.80 -31.68 -0.04
N THR A 528 -4.88 -32.76 0.72
CA THR A 528 -5.26 -34.08 0.20
C THR A 528 -6.76 -34.09 -0.06
N LEU A 529 -7.15 -34.49 -1.28
CA LEU A 529 -8.53 -34.68 -1.69
C LEU A 529 -8.88 -36.16 -1.70
N SER A 530 -10.10 -36.49 -1.34
CA SER A 530 -10.66 -37.82 -1.58
C SER A 530 -10.93 -38.07 -3.06
N ASP A 531 -11.07 -39.33 -3.45
CA ASP A 531 -11.39 -39.71 -4.83
C ASP A 531 -12.66 -39.03 -5.35
N ASP A 532 -13.68 -38.90 -4.51
CA ASP A 532 -14.95 -38.29 -4.88
C ASP A 532 -14.82 -36.76 -5.05
N GLU A 533 -14.02 -36.10 -4.19
CA GLU A 533 -13.73 -34.66 -4.31
C GLU A 533 -12.92 -34.36 -5.59
N MET A 534 -11.94 -35.18 -5.91
CA MET A 534 -11.17 -35.05 -7.15
C MET A 534 -12.06 -35.21 -8.40
N ARG A 535 -12.93 -36.23 -8.42
CA ARG A 535 -13.87 -36.46 -9.53
C ARG A 535 -14.84 -35.31 -9.69
N GLU A 536 -15.37 -34.80 -8.58
CA GLU A 536 -16.30 -33.67 -8.61
C GLU A 536 -15.61 -32.39 -9.09
N LEU A 537 -14.37 -32.11 -8.65
CA LEU A 537 -13.58 -30.97 -9.11
C LEU A 537 -13.35 -31.03 -10.62
N VAL A 538 -12.93 -32.18 -11.15
CA VAL A 538 -12.71 -32.37 -12.58
C VAL A 538 -14.00 -32.21 -13.36
N ARG A 539 -15.10 -32.81 -12.89
CA ARG A 539 -16.42 -32.71 -13.52
C ARG A 539 -16.95 -31.26 -13.55
N GLN A 540 -16.66 -30.46 -12.52
CA GLN A 540 -17.01 -29.05 -12.51
C GLN A 540 -16.13 -28.24 -13.47
N LEU A 541 -14.83 -28.55 -13.53
CA LEU A 541 -13.89 -27.91 -14.46
C LEU A 541 -14.26 -28.14 -15.93
N GLU A 542 -14.69 -29.36 -16.27
CA GLU A 542 -15.18 -29.72 -17.62
C GLU A 542 -16.36 -28.86 -18.09
N LYS A 543 -17.15 -28.32 -17.14
CA LYS A 543 -18.32 -27.47 -17.41
C LYS A 543 -18.01 -25.99 -17.50
N THR A 544 -16.78 -25.59 -17.20
CA THR A 544 -16.38 -24.17 -17.26
C THR A 544 -16.17 -23.72 -18.70
N ALA A 545 -16.42 -22.44 -18.97
CA ALA A 545 -16.24 -21.85 -20.29
C ALA A 545 -14.76 -21.74 -20.68
N SER A 546 -13.86 -21.62 -19.73
CA SER A 546 -12.42 -21.45 -19.95
C SER A 546 -11.58 -22.34 -19.03
N PRO A 547 -11.62 -23.67 -19.21
CA PRO A 547 -11.01 -24.61 -18.26
C PRO A 547 -9.47 -24.60 -18.22
N HIS A 548 -8.80 -23.97 -19.20
CA HIS A 548 -7.35 -24.03 -19.37
C HIS A 548 -6.56 -22.98 -18.58
N THR A 549 -7.21 -21.94 -18.04
CA THR A 549 -6.55 -20.86 -17.32
C THR A 549 -7.33 -20.43 -16.09
N CYS A 550 -6.64 -20.16 -14.98
CA CYS A 550 -7.26 -19.56 -13.79
C CYS A 550 -7.52 -18.05 -14.02
N PRO A 551 -8.25 -17.34 -13.13
CA PRO A 551 -8.51 -15.91 -13.24
C PRO A 551 -7.24 -15.04 -13.33
N HIS A 552 -6.11 -15.54 -12.79
CA HIS A 552 -4.81 -14.86 -12.82
C HIS A 552 -3.95 -15.19 -14.06
N GLY A 553 -4.50 -15.93 -15.03
CA GLY A 553 -3.80 -16.32 -16.26
C GLY A 553 -2.84 -17.51 -16.11
N ARG A 554 -2.80 -18.19 -14.96
CA ARG A 554 -1.99 -19.41 -14.80
C ARG A 554 -2.68 -20.59 -15.50
N PRO A 555 -1.92 -21.51 -16.13
CA PRO A 555 -2.49 -22.71 -16.69
C PRO A 555 -3.10 -23.58 -15.57
N THR A 556 -4.31 -24.06 -15.77
CA THR A 556 -5.01 -24.99 -14.88
C THR A 556 -4.69 -26.43 -15.22
N ILE A 557 -4.31 -26.68 -16.47
CA ILE A 557 -4.15 -28.03 -17.03
C ILE A 557 -2.89 -28.08 -17.90
N ILE A 558 -2.11 -29.15 -17.74
CA ILE A 558 -1.05 -29.55 -18.66
C ILE A 558 -1.49 -30.85 -19.33
N HIS A 559 -1.52 -30.86 -20.65
CA HIS A 559 -1.86 -32.04 -21.45
C HIS A 559 -0.61 -32.68 -22.02
N LEU A 560 -0.40 -33.95 -21.69
CA LEU A 560 0.64 -34.82 -22.25
C LEU A 560 0.00 -35.77 -23.25
N THR A 561 0.14 -35.47 -24.52
CA THR A 561 -0.42 -36.32 -25.59
C THR A 561 0.21 -37.72 -25.61
N ARG A 562 -0.55 -38.72 -26.06
CA ARG A 562 -0.07 -40.08 -26.20
C ARG A 562 1.21 -40.16 -27.06
N ALA A 563 1.26 -39.46 -28.18
CA ALA A 563 2.44 -39.41 -29.05
C ALA A 563 3.69 -38.84 -28.36
N ARG A 564 3.51 -37.85 -27.47
CA ARG A 564 4.62 -37.31 -26.67
C ARG A 564 5.12 -38.32 -25.66
N LEU A 565 4.22 -39.02 -24.96
CA LEU A 565 4.58 -40.08 -24.02
C LEU A 565 5.31 -41.24 -24.73
N GLU A 566 4.81 -41.71 -25.84
CA GLU A 566 5.43 -42.80 -26.62
C GLU A 566 6.84 -42.40 -27.09
N ARG A 567 7.04 -41.15 -27.50
CA ARG A 567 8.35 -40.60 -27.87
C ARG A 567 9.33 -40.57 -26.71
N GLU A 568 8.91 -40.08 -25.55
CA GLU A 568 9.76 -40.01 -24.34
C GLU A 568 10.18 -41.40 -23.86
N PHE A 569 9.34 -42.42 -24.06
CA PHE A 569 9.66 -43.82 -23.77
C PHE A 569 10.34 -44.58 -24.92
N GLY A 570 10.71 -43.88 -26.01
CA GLY A 570 11.40 -44.51 -27.16
C GLY A 570 10.58 -45.60 -27.88
N ARG A 571 9.25 -45.49 -27.89
CA ARG A 571 8.33 -46.45 -28.53
C ARG A 571 7.90 -46.06 -29.91
N THR A 572 8.41 -44.96 -30.46
CA THR A 572 8.20 -44.47 -31.85
C THR A 572 9.52 -44.03 -32.45
#